data_0246c8392f20260955f5cf044aa6a14d
#
_entry.id   0246c8392f20260955f5cf044aa6a14d
#
_cell.length_a   1.000
_cell.length_b   1.000
_cell.length_c   1.000
_cell.angle_alpha   90.00
_cell.angle_beta   90.00
_cell.angle_gamma   90.00
#
_symmetry.space_group_name_H-M   'P 1'
#
loop_
_entity.id
_entity.type
_entity.pdbx_description
1 polymer ?
#
loop_
_entity_poly.entity_id
_entity_poly.type
_entity_poly.pdbx_seq_one_letter_code
_entity_poly.pdbx_strand_id
1 'polypeptide(L)'
;MSGTPKSNGESALPEPISREIKDILNRSMSAWNAGDLSSFLGCYERSPTTCYLSADQIVIGYPAIEAMYAQRFAIGSAAARGMLSLSLTRVVPLGPDHSLAIGQYLLSRDGDHGGSGYGVFSLVLRKSALGWRISADHTTSV
;
A
#
# COMPACT_ATOMS: atom_id res chain seq x y z
N MET A 1 26.40 -21.63 12.56
CA MET A 1 25.89 -21.31 12.14
C MET A 1 25.19 -21.03 11.92
N SER A 2 25.41 -20.71 12.01
CA SER A 2 24.78 -20.39 11.63
C SER A 2 23.92 -20.04 11.27
N GLY A 3 23.71 -19.77 11.20
CA GLY A 3 22.98 -19.47 10.75
C GLY A 3 22.54 -18.83 10.37
N THR A 4 22.89 -18.33 10.17
CA THR A 4 22.45 -17.59 9.62
C THR A 4 21.76 -17.59 8.80
N PRO A 5 21.73 -17.83 8.65
CA PRO A 5 21.22 -17.62 7.68
C PRO A 5 20.18 -17.20 7.46
N LYS A 6 19.87 -17.07 7.75
CA LYS A 6 18.88 -16.63 7.61
C LYS A 6 18.73 -15.60 6.94
N SER A 7 19.35 -15.29 6.91
CA SER A 7 19.23 -14.30 6.36
C SER A 7 18.90 -14.19 5.15
N ASN A 8 19.00 -14.62 4.70
CA ASN A 8 18.55 -14.77 3.66
C ASN A 8 17.97 -13.70 2.91
N GLY A 9 16.94 -13.82 2.24
CA GLY A 9 16.39 -12.94 1.27
C GLY A 9 16.04 -11.58 1.78
N GLU A 10 15.57 -11.51 2.98
CA GLU A 10 15.20 -10.23 3.55
C GLU A 10 16.36 -9.32 3.77
N SER A 11 17.49 -9.90 4.09
CA SER A 11 18.63 -9.05 4.34
C SER A 11 19.35 -8.61 3.09
N ALA A 12 18.88 -9.04 1.92
CA ALA A 12 19.47 -8.59 0.67
C ALA A 12 19.17 -7.13 0.38
N LEU A 13 18.06 -6.57 0.89
CA LEU A 13 17.71 -5.17 0.68
C LEU A 13 18.45 -4.29 1.67
N PRO A 14 19.10 -3.22 1.20
CA PRO A 14 19.72 -2.27 2.12
C PRO A 14 18.69 -1.66 3.05
N GLU A 15 19.11 -1.38 4.26
CA GLU A 15 18.26 -0.80 5.29
C GLU A 15 17.61 0.52 4.85
N PRO A 16 18.31 1.46 4.15
CA PRO A 16 17.67 2.69 3.71
C PRO A 16 16.50 2.44 2.74
N ILE A 17 16.60 1.45 1.86
CA ILE A 17 15.52 1.15 0.94
C ILE A 17 14.31 0.61 1.68
N SER A 18 14.54 -0.30 2.64
CA SER A 18 13.44 -0.82 3.46
C SER A 18 12.75 0.28 4.24
N ARG A 19 13.54 1.23 4.76
CA ARG A 19 13.00 2.36 5.51
C ARG A 19 12.18 3.27 4.59
N GLU A 20 12.67 3.53 3.39
CA GLU A 20 11.95 4.37 2.42
C GLU A 20 10.62 3.75 2.03
N ILE A 21 10.58 2.43 1.83
CA ILE A 21 9.33 1.73 1.52
C ILE A 21 8.37 1.84 2.70
N LYS A 22 8.88 1.61 3.91
CA LYS A 22 8.05 1.74 5.12
C LYS A 22 7.49 3.15 5.26
N ASP A 23 8.29 4.16 4.92
CA ASP A 23 7.85 5.56 5.00
C ASP A 23 6.68 5.85 4.05
N ILE A 24 6.73 5.30 2.83
CA ILE A 24 5.62 5.46 1.88
C ILE A 24 4.35 4.80 2.41
N LEU A 25 4.47 3.61 3.00
CA LEU A 25 3.31 2.92 3.56
C LEU A 25 2.74 3.69 4.75
N ASN A 26 3.61 4.22 5.60
CA ASN A 26 3.16 5.04 6.74
C ASN A 26 2.47 6.31 6.27
N ARG A 27 2.97 6.93 5.21
CA ARG A 27 2.32 8.11 4.64
C ARG A 27 0.95 7.77 4.10
N SER A 28 0.82 6.66 3.40
CA SER A 28 -0.44 6.17 2.87
C SER A 28 -1.46 5.95 4.00
N MET A 29 -1.03 5.29 5.06
CA MET A 29 -1.88 5.02 6.21
C MET A 29 -2.33 6.31 6.88
N SER A 30 -1.40 7.23 7.13
CA SER A 30 -1.71 8.51 7.77
C SER A 30 -2.67 9.33 6.92
N ALA A 31 -2.48 9.35 5.61
CA ALA A 31 -3.35 10.10 4.70
C ALA A 31 -4.77 9.52 4.69
N TRP A 32 -4.89 8.20 4.66
CA TRP A 32 -6.20 7.55 4.74
C TRP A 32 -6.91 7.95 6.03
N ASN A 33 -6.20 7.86 7.15
CA ASN A 33 -6.79 8.12 8.46
C ASN A 33 -7.14 9.59 8.67
N ALA A 34 -6.44 10.48 7.98
CA ALA A 34 -6.72 11.92 8.03
C ALA A 34 -7.79 12.34 7.01
N GLY A 35 -8.20 11.46 6.10
CA GLY A 35 -9.13 11.83 5.04
C GLY A 35 -8.47 12.69 3.97
N ASP A 36 -7.17 12.59 3.80
CA ASP A 36 -6.38 13.41 2.88
C ASP A 36 -6.16 12.65 1.58
N LEU A 37 -7.12 12.75 0.67
CA LEU A 37 -7.08 12.04 -0.59
C LEU A 37 -5.84 12.39 -1.42
N SER A 38 -5.48 13.66 -1.45
CA SER A 38 -4.35 14.11 -2.25
C SER A 38 -3.06 13.46 -1.80
N SER A 39 -2.81 13.43 -0.49
CA SER A 39 -1.60 12.79 0.05
C SER A 39 -1.63 11.28 -0.14
N PHE A 40 -2.81 10.67 -0.02
CA PHE A 40 -2.96 9.24 -0.24
C PHE A 40 -2.61 8.88 -1.68
N LEU A 41 -3.18 9.59 -2.64
CA LEU A 41 -2.91 9.37 -4.06
C LEU A 41 -1.46 9.70 -4.43
N GLY A 42 -0.82 10.59 -3.67
CA GLY A 42 0.59 10.92 -3.88
C GLY A 42 1.53 9.75 -3.64
N CYS A 43 1.07 8.68 -3.02
CA CYS A 43 1.86 7.46 -2.82
C CYS A 43 1.86 6.55 -4.05
N TYR A 44 0.97 6.80 -5.02
CA TYR A 44 0.87 6.02 -6.25
C TYR A 44 1.61 6.70 -7.38
N GLU A 45 2.18 5.89 -8.25
CA GLU A 45 2.85 6.41 -9.45
C GLU A 45 1.81 6.93 -10.43
N ARG A 46 2.05 8.12 -10.98
CA ARG A 46 1.16 8.71 -11.99
C ARG A 46 1.53 8.17 -13.36
N SER A 47 0.97 7.01 -13.67
CA SER A 47 1.31 6.29 -14.89
C SER A 47 0.05 5.64 -15.46
N PRO A 48 -0.06 5.54 -16.78
CA PRO A 48 -1.16 4.79 -17.40
C PRO A 48 -1.10 3.30 -17.11
N THR A 49 0.02 2.80 -16.57
CA THR A 49 0.15 1.37 -16.25
C THR A 49 0.03 1.07 -14.77
N THR A 50 -0.07 2.09 -13.91
CA THR A 50 -0.31 1.87 -12.49
C THR A 50 -1.63 1.15 -12.31
N CYS A 51 -1.68 0.11 -11.49
CA CYS A 51 -2.88 -0.71 -11.38
C CYS A 51 -3.21 -1.06 -9.94
N TYR A 52 -4.49 -1.36 -9.74
CA TYR A 52 -5.03 -1.83 -8.47
C TYR A 52 -5.85 -3.07 -8.75
N LEU A 53 -5.59 -4.13 -7.98
CA LEU A 53 -6.31 -5.39 -8.12
C LEU A 53 -6.88 -5.78 -6.76
N SER A 54 -8.11 -6.25 -6.78
CA SER A 54 -8.75 -6.86 -5.62
C SER A 54 -9.47 -8.12 -6.08
N ALA A 55 -10.22 -8.74 -5.17
CA ALA A 55 -10.89 -10.01 -5.48
C ALA A 55 -11.86 -9.86 -6.67
N ASP A 56 -12.45 -8.69 -6.85
CA ASP A 56 -13.50 -8.48 -7.84
C ASP A 56 -13.24 -7.31 -8.80
N GLN A 57 -12.06 -6.69 -8.75
CA GLN A 57 -11.78 -5.51 -9.57
C GLN A 57 -10.38 -5.55 -10.14
N ILE A 58 -10.27 -5.08 -11.37
CA ILE A 58 -8.99 -4.74 -12.00
C ILE A 58 -9.12 -3.30 -12.46
N VAL A 59 -8.32 -2.41 -11.88
CA VAL A 59 -8.36 -0.98 -12.19
C VAL A 59 -7.00 -0.60 -12.76
N ILE A 60 -6.97 -0.09 -13.97
CA ILE A 60 -5.72 0.21 -14.68
C ILE A 60 -5.65 1.69 -15.02
N GLY A 61 -4.52 2.29 -14.69
CA GLY A 61 -4.24 3.70 -14.95
C GLY A 61 -4.50 4.59 -13.76
N TYR A 62 -3.62 5.54 -13.56
CA TYR A 62 -3.73 6.45 -12.43
C TYR A 62 -5.09 7.19 -12.38
N PRO A 63 -5.63 7.70 -13.51
CA PRO A 63 -6.92 8.39 -13.44
C PRO A 63 -8.06 7.50 -12.93
N ALA A 64 -8.06 6.22 -13.29
CA ALA A 64 -9.08 5.29 -12.82
C ALA A 64 -8.92 4.98 -11.34
N ILE A 65 -7.68 4.88 -10.86
CA ILE A 65 -7.38 4.68 -9.44
C ILE A 65 -7.83 5.91 -8.65
N GLU A 66 -7.54 7.09 -9.18
CA GLU A 66 -7.96 8.34 -8.55
C GLU A 66 -9.49 8.40 -8.41
N ALA A 67 -10.23 8.06 -9.47
CA ALA A 67 -11.68 8.07 -9.42
C ALA A 67 -12.22 7.09 -8.39
N MET A 68 -11.62 5.91 -8.31
CA MET A 68 -12.04 4.89 -7.34
C MET A 68 -11.85 5.37 -5.91
N TYR A 69 -10.68 5.93 -5.59
CA TYR A 69 -10.42 6.38 -4.23
C TYR A 69 -11.16 7.65 -3.88
N ALA A 70 -11.42 8.53 -4.87
CA ALA A 70 -12.24 9.71 -4.63
C ALA A 70 -13.61 9.32 -4.10
N GLN A 71 -14.21 8.26 -4.63
CA GLN A 71 -15.49 7.77 -4.14
C GLN A 71 -15.38 7.24 -2.71
N ARG A 72 -14.33 6.51 -2.40
CA ARG A 72 -14.14 5.96 -1.05
C ARG A 72 -13.93 7.07 -0.01
N PHE A 73 -13.19 8.10 -0.36
CA PHE A 73 -12.94 9.23 0.55
C PHE A 73 -14.17 10.10 0.70
N ALA A 74 -15.08 10.09 -0.28
CA ALA A 74 -16.30 10.89 -0.26
C ALA A 74 -17.40 10.28 0.61
N ILE A 75 -17.19 9.11 1.18
CA ILE A 75 -18.19 8.44 2.02
C ILE A 75 -18.55 9.28 3.26
N GLY A 76 -17.73 10.25 3.59
CA GLY A 76 -18.15 11.30 4.50
C GLY A 76 -17.38 11.36 5.79
N SER A 77 -17.51 10.40 6.67
CA SER A 77 -16.89 10.49 7.98
C SER A 77 -15.70 9.55 8.13
N ALA A 78 -14.80 9.89 9.05
CA ALA A 78 -13.69 9.02 9.39
C ALA A 78 -14.19 7.66 9.90
N ALA A 79 -15.29 7.66 10.65
CA ALA A 79 -15.86 6.42 11.17
C ALA A 79 -16.34 5.50 10.05
N ALA A 80 -16.98 6.06 9.03
CA ALA A 80 -17.46 5.26 7.91
C ALA A 80 -16.31 4.76 7.03
N ARG A 81 -15.28 5.58 6.85
CA ARG A 81 -14.10 5.18 6.07
C ARG A 81 -13.28 4.14 6.81
N GLY A 82 -13.21 4.25 8.13
CA GLY A 82 -12.45 3.34 8.98
C GLY A 82 -11.03 3.80 9.22
N MET A 83 -10.42 3.24 10.27
CA MET A 83 -9.02 3.50 10.61
C MET A 83 -8.15 2.40 10.03
N LEU A 84 -7.18 2.80 9.23
CA LEU A 84 -6.30 1.86 8.53
C LEU A 84 -5.04 1.61 9.34
N SER A 85 -4.69 0.33 9.50
CA SER A 85 -3.42 -0.11 10.05
C SER A 85 -2.75 -1.01 9.03
N LEU A 86 -1.48 -0.75 8.75
CA LEU A 86 -0.68 -1.56 7.83
C LEU A 86 0.45 -2.20 8.59
N SER A 87 0.70 -3.46 8.30
CA SER A 87 1.80 -4.22 8.90
C SER A 87 2.64 -4.81 7.77
N LEU A 88 3.85 -4.31 7.63
CA LEU A 88 4.78 -4.77 6.60
C LEU A 88 5.47 -6.04 7.07
N THR A 89 5.33 -7.10 6.28
CA THR A 89 5.94 -8.39 6.59
C THR A 89 7.30 -8.52 5.92
N ARG A 90 7.43 -8.04 4.68
CA ARG A 90 8.62 -8.32 3.91
C ARG A 90 8.78 -7.31 2.77
N VAL A 91 10.02 -6.94 2.50
CA VAL A 91 10.38 -6.15 1.32
C VAL A 91 11.39 -6.96 0.53
N VAL A 92 11.12 -7.16 -0.76
CA VAL A 92 11.95 -7.99 -1.64
C VAL A 92 12.39 -7.16 -2.83
N PRO A 93 13.69 -7.10 -3.14
CA PRO A 93 14.13 -6.34 -4.31
C PRO A 93 13.72 -7.05 -5.60
N LEU A 94 13.29 -6.28 -6.59
CA LEU A 94 12.94 -6.78 -7.92
C LEU A 94 13.79 -6.07 -8.98
N GLY A 95 15.06 -5.85 -8.68
CA GLY A 95 15.95 -5.10 -9.54
C GLY A 95 16.30 -3.76 -8.94
N PRO A 96 17.06 -2.91 -9.65
CA PRO A 96 17.59 -1.67 -9.06
C PRO A 96 16.51 -0.63 -8.75
N ASP A 97 15.40 -0.65 -9.48
CA ASP A 97 14.39 0.39 -9.38
C ASP A 97 13.03 -0.11 -8.90
N HIS A 98 12.93 -1.37 -8.51
CA HIS A 98 11.65 -1.96 -8.11
C HIS A 98 11.80 -2.75 -6.83
N SER A 99 10.73 -2.78 -6.04
CA SER A 99 10.65 -3.58 -4.82
C SER A 99 9.25 -4.12 -4.66
N LEU A 100 9.16 -5.30 -4.05
CA LEU A 100 7.89 -5.91 -3.69
C LEU A 100 7.72 -5.78 -2.18
N ALA A 101 6.60 -5.20 -1.75
CA ALA A 101 6.26 -5.09 -0.34
C ALA A 101 5.07 -5.99 -0.06
N ILE A 102 5.20 -6.84 0.95
CA ILE A 102 4.17 -7.80 1.33
C ILE A 102 3.77 -7.54 2.76
N GLY A 103 2.48 -7.51 3.02
CA GLY A 103 2.02 -7.26 4.37
C GLY A 103 0.55 -7.54 4.56
N GLN A 104 0.04 -7.05 5.68
CA GLN A 104 -1.33 -7.22 6.10
C GLN A 104 -1.93 -5.87 6.40
N TYR A 105 -3.25 -5.77 6.26
CA TYR A 105 -3.95 -4.55 6.64
C TYR A 105 -5.13 -4.89 7.54
N LEU A 106 -5.48 -3.91 8.36
CA LEU A 106 -6.70 -3.93 9.16
C LEU A 106 -7.38 -2.59 8.94
N LEU A 107 -8.65 -2.63 8.59
CA LEU A 107 -9.48 -1.44 8.47
C LEU A 107 -10.54 -1.55 9.55
N SER A 108 -10.38 -0.77 10.62
CA SER A 108 -11.22 -0.85 11.81
C SER A 108 -12.45 0.03 11.65
N ARG A 109 -13.62 -0.58 11.72
CA ARG A 109 -14.91 0.12 11.73
C ARG A 109 -15.82 -0.56 12.73
N ASP A 110 -16.75 0.21 13.30
CA ASP A 110 -17.75 -0.39 14.18
C ASP A 110 -18.85 -1.08 13.36
N GLY A 111 -19.76 -1.76 14.04
CA GLY A 111 -20.84 -2.52 13.38
C GLY A 111 -21.82 -1.63 12.64
N ASP A 112 -21.97 -0.37 13.07
CA ASP A 112 -22.89 0.57 12.42
C ASP A 112 -22.36 0.98 11.05
N HIS A 113 -21.07 0.78 10.78
CA HIS A 113 -20.42 1.16 9.53
C HIS A 113 -19.90 -0.07 8.76
N GLY A 114 -20.50 -1.23 9.00
CA GLY A 114 -20.17 -2.44 8.27
C GLY A 114 -19.11 -3.31 8.92
N GLY A 115 -18.60 -2.90 10.09
CA GLY A 115 -17.59 -3.67 10.80
C GLY A 115 -16.21 -3.56 10.21
N SER A 116 -15.26 -4.22 10.85
CA SER A 116 -13.86 -4.19 10.44
C SER A 116 -13.60 -5.13 9.27
N GLY A 117 -12.63 -4.76 8.43
CA GLY A 117 -12.14 -5.60 7.35
C GLY A 117 -10.64 -5.80 7.49
N TYR A 118 -10.14 -6.94 7.01
CA TYR A 118 -8.71 -7.19 7.05
C TYR A 118 -8.31 -8.13 5.91
N GLY A 119 -7.03 -8.16 5.60
CA GLY A 119 -6.52 -9.01 4.56
C GLY A 119 -5.03 -8.83 4.35
N VAL A 120 -4.59 -9.24 3.18
CA VAL A 120 -3.18 -9.17 2.83
C VAL A 120 -3.01 -8.30 1.59
N PHE A 121 -1.81 -7.75 1.43
CA PHE A 121 -1.48 -6.97 0.25
C PHE A 121 -0.11 -7.34 -0.28
N SER A 122 0.06 -7.16 -1.57
CA SER A 122 1.36 -7.15 -2.22
C SER A 122 1.41 -5.92 -3.11
N LEU A 123 2.49 -5.15 -2.96
CA LEU A 123 2.66 -3.91 -3.70
C LEU A 123 3.97 -4.00 -4.46
N VAL A 124 3.94 -3.60 -5.73
CA VAL A 124 5.17 -3.32 -6.45
C VAL A 124 5.39 -1.82 -6.40
N LEU A 125 6.55 -1.40 -5.91
CA LEU A 125 6.92 -0.01 -5.88
C LEU A 125 8.07 0.24 -6.85
N ARG A 126 8.04 1.38 -7.50
CA ARG A 126 9.08 1.79 -8.44
C ARG A 126 9.74 3.06 -7.94
N LYS A 127 11.05 3.11 -8.05
CA LYS A 127 11.82 4.29 -7.68
C LYS A 127 12.03 5.16 -8.92
N SER A 128 11.67 6.42 -8.78
CA SER A 128 11.86 7.42 -9.82
C SER A 128 12.55 8.64 -9.21
N ALA A 129 12.67 9.71 -9.97
CA ALA A 129 13.22 10.96 -9.45
C ALA A 129 12.42 11.50 -8.26
N LEU A 130 11.13 11.14 -8.17
CA LEU A 130 10.28 11.57 -7.07
C LEU A 130 10.36 10.66 -5.85
N GLY A 131 11.15 9.59 -5.92
CA GLY A 131 11.24 8.60 -4.86
C GLY A 131 10.40 7.36 -5.18
N TRP A 132 10.16 6.54 -4.16
CA TRP A 132 9.40 5.31 -4.32
C TRP A 132 7.91 5.64 -4.42
N ARG A 133 7.24 4.98 -5.37
CA ARG A 133 5.78 5.12 -5.54
C ARG A 133 5.19 3.75 -5.88
N ILE A 134 3.93 3.55 -5.52
CA ILE A 134 3.23 2.29 -5.79
C ILE A 134 2.88 2.23 -7.27
N SER A 135 3.37 1.21 -7.97
CA SER A 135 3.05 0.99 -9.38
C SER A 135 2.05 -0.13 -9.58
N ALA A 136 1.92 -1.04 -8.62
CA ALA A 136 0.88 -2.07 -8.65
C ALA A 136 0.47 -2.36 -7.21
N ASP A 137 -0.83 -2.44 -6.99
CA ASP A 137 -1.42 -2.68 -5.68
C ASP A 137 -2.35 -3.87 -5.81
N HIS A 138 -2.02 -4.97 -5.14
CA HIS A 138 -2.90 -6.13 -5.07
C HIS A 138 -3.31 -6.31 -3.61
N THR A 139 -4.59 -6.13 -3.33
CA THR A 139 -5.12 -6.19 -1.98
C THR A 139 -6.32 -7.14 -1.96
N THR A 140 -6.28 -8.12 -1.07
CA THR A 140 -7.39 -9.07 -0.92
C THR A 140 -7.89 -9.02 0.52
N SER A 141 -9.20 -9.16 0.66
CA SER A 141 -9.83 -9.21 1.97
C SER A 141 -10.23 -10.62 2.31
N VAL A 142 -10.27 -10.86 3.59
CA VAL A 142 -10.74 -12.13 4.14
C VAL A 142 -12.23 -12.07 4.39
#